data_96fc63bb82fa55f4dd4614ec31a68f82
#
_entry.id   96fc63bb82fa55f4dd4614ec31a68f82
#
_cell.length_a   1.000
_cell.length_b   1.000
_cell.length_c   1.000
_cell.angle_alpha   90.00
_cell.angle_beta   90.00
_cell.angle_gamma   90.00
#
_symmetry.space_group_name_H-M   'P 1'
#
loop_
_entity.id
_entity.type
_entity.pdbx_description
1 polymer ?
#
loop_
_entity_poly.entity_id
_entity_poly.type
_entity_poly.pdbx_seq_one_letter_code
_entity_poly.pdbx_strand_id
1 'polypeptide(L)'
;MTPVMTNLQSLLFILFKFFIKQAEGHIVTCETITGEVYRGKLIEAEDNMNCQMNSVTVTYRDGRVANLENIYIRGSKIRYFVGSINIA
;
A
#
# COMPACT_ATOMS: atom_id res chain seq x y z
N MET A 1 -2.66 3.33 -35.07
CA MET A 1 -1.99 3.47 -33.82
C MET A 1 -3.00 3.61 -32.66
N THR A 2 -2.86 2.86 -31.71
CA THR A 2 -3.84 2.81 -30.65
C THR A 2 -3.34 3.55 -29.43
N PRO A 3 -4.08 4.48 -28.95
CA PRO A 3 -3.70 5.17 -27.75
C PRO A 3 -3.82 4.21 -26.57
N VAL A 4 -2.73 4.03 -25.93
CA VAL A 4 -2.68 3.09 -24.85
C VAL A 4 -3.50 3.51 -23.67
N MET A 5 -3.69 4.78 -23.52
CA MET A 5 -4.33 5.30 -22.33
C MET A 5 -5.84 5.43 -22.44
N THR A 6 -6.41 4.79 -23.44
CA THR A 6 -7.86 4.77 -23.55
C THR A 6 -8.50 3.85 -22.52
N ASN A 7 -7.69 2.98 -21.92
CA ASN A 7 -8.21 2.03 -20.94
C ASN A 7 -8.30 2.69 -19.58
N LEU A 8 -9.52 2.78 -19.07
CA LEU A 8 -9.76 3.38 -17.77
C LEU A 8 -9.00 2.67 -16.66
N GLN A 9 -8.88 1.36 -16.76
CA GLN A 9 -8.15 0.58 -15.77
C GLN A 9 -6.68 0.96 -15.72
N SER A 10 -6.06 1.20 -16.89
CA SER A 10 -4.67 1.62 -16.94
C SER A 10 -4.49 2.98 -16.30
N LEU A 11 -5.43 3.88 -16.53
CA LEU A 11 -5.37 5.19 -15.94
C LEU A 11 -5.51 5.12 -14.43
N LEU A 12 -6.44 4.31 -13.94
CA LEU A 12 -6.63 4.14 -12.50
C LEU A 12 -5.39 3.56 -11.85
N PHE A 13 -4.72 2.63 -12.52
CA PHE A 13 -3.50 2.03 -12.00
C PHE A 13 -2.40 3.08 -11.86
N ILE A 14 -2.26 3.93 -12.84
CA ILE A 14 -1.26 5.00 -12.82
C ILE A 14 -1.56 5.97 -11.68
N LEU A 15 -2.82 6.36 -11.52
CA LEU A 15 -3.22 7.27 -10.46
C LEU A 15 -2.98 6.65 -9.09
N PHE A 16 -3.24 5.36 -8.97
CA PHE A 16 -3.03 4.66 -7.71
C PHE A 16 -1.55 4.61 -7.34
N LYS A 17 -0.69 4.34 -8.33
CA LYS A 17 0.75 4.36 -8.10
C LYS A 17 1.22 5.74 -7.64
N PHE A 18 0.71 6.77 -8.28
CA PHE A 18 1.05 8.13 -7.89
C PHE A 18 0.61 8.42 -6.46
N PHE A 19 -0.59 7.99 -6.12
CA PHE A 19 -1.13 8.17 -4.77
C PHE A 19 -0.25 7.49 -3.73
N ILE A 20 0.16 6.25 -4.00
CA ILE A 20 1.00 5.51 -3.07
C ILE A 20 2.35 6.18 -2.89
N LYS A 21 2.93 6.68 -3.97
CA LYS A 21 4.21 7.40 -3.88
C LYS A 21 4.09 8.62 -2.97
N GLN A 22 2.96 9.31 -3.03
CA GLN A 22 2.75 10.47 -2.18
C GLN A 22 2.64 10.11 -0.71
N ALA A 23 2.32 8.87 -0.42
CA ALA A 23 2.17 8.41 0.96
C ALA A 23 3.50 8.01 1.61
N GLU A 24 4.59 7.99 0.85
CA GLU A 24 5.89 7.66 1.41
C GLU A 24 6.23 8.62 2.54
N GLY A 25 6.74 8.07 3.64
CA GLY A 25 7.05 8.83 4.84
C GLY A 25 5.89 8.99 5.80
N HIS A 26 4.70 8.55 5.43
CA HIS A 26 3.51 8.69 6.25
C HIS A 26 3.03 7.34 6.76
N ILE A 27 2.18 7.39 7.78
CA ILE A 27 1.54 6.18 8.31
C ILE A 27 0.45 5.77 7.35
N VAL A 28 0.47 4.51 6.95
CA VAL A 28 -0.52 3.96 6.04
C VAL A 28 -1.08 2.67 6.62
N THR A 29 -2.24 2.30 6.13
CA THR A 29 -2.87 1.03 6.48
C THR A 29 -3.09 0.26 5.19
N CYS A 30 -2.71 -1.00 5.21
CA CYS A 30 -2.75 -1.84 4.02
C CYS A 30 -3.37 -3.17 4.41
N GLU A 31 -4.41 -3.58 3.71
CA GLU A 31 -5.01 -4.89 3.92
C GLU A 31 -4.65 -5.81 2.78
N THR A 32 -4.24 -7.03 3.10
CA THR A 32 -3.87 -8.01 2.11
C THR A 32 -5.06 -8.87 1.72
N ILE A 33 -4.91 -9.59 0.62
CA ILE A 33 -5.97 -10.46 0.13
C ILE A 33 -6.26 -11.62 1.08
N THR A 34 -5.35 -11.93 1.98
CA THR A 34 -5.57 -12.97 2.98
C THR A 34 -6.12 -12.42 4.28
N GLY A 35 -6.37 -11.11 4.34
CA GLY A 35 -7.11 -10.52 5.45
C GLY A 35 -6.29 -9.94 6.57
N GLU A 36 -4.94 -9.95 6.46
CA GLU A 36 -4.12 -9.27 7.46
C GLU A 36 -4.12 -7.78 7.19
N VAL A 37 -4.12 -7.00 8.26
CA VAL A 37 -4.07 -5.54 8.16
C VAL A 37 -2.75 -5.06 8.74
N TYR A 38 -1.99 -4.35 7.92
CA TYR A 38 -0.69 -3.80 8.30
C TYR A 38 -0.80 -2.30 8.40
N ARG A 39 -0.41 -1.76 9.55
CA ARG A 39 -0.42 -0.32 9.76
C ARG A 39 0.96 0.11 10.23
N GLY A 40 1.56 1.02 9.50
CA GLY A 40 2.89 1.50 9.84
C GLY A 40 3.35 2.56 8.88
N LYS A 41 4.62 2.93 8.99
CA LYS A 41 5.19 3.97 8.15
C LYS A 41 5.60 3.38 6.81
N LEU A 42 5.09 3.96 5.74
CA LEU A 42 5.50 3.56 4.41
C LEU A 42 6.86 4.18 4.11
N ILE A 43 7.87 3.35 3.91
CA ILE A 43 9.21 3.83 3.61
C ILE A 43 9.37 4.05 2.11
N GLU A 44 8.97 3.05 1.34
CA GLU A 44 9.11 3.13 -0.11
C GLU A 44 8.04 2.30 -0.79
N ALA A 45 7.50 2.82 -1.87
CA ALA A 45 6.60 2.09 -2.76
C ALA A 45 7.28 1.96 -4.11
N GLU A 46 7.41 0.74 -4.58
CA GLU A 46 8.05 0.46 -5.86
C GLU A 46 7.06 0.58 -7.01
N ASP A 47 7.58 0.61 -8.23
CA ASP A 47 6.73 0.77 -9.40
C ASP A 47 5.73 -0.36 -9.57
N ASN A 48 6.05 -1.55 -9.12
CA ASN A 48 5.14 -2.69 -9.14
C ASN A 48 4.24 -2.76 -7.91
N MET A 49 4.23 -1.70 -7.11
CA MET A 49 3.39 -1.53 -5.94
C MET A 49 3.82 -2.37 -4.74
N ASN A 50 5.00 -2.98 -4.78
CA ASN A 50 5.56 -3.58 -3.58
C ASN A 50 5.90 -2.46 -2.60
N CYS A 51 5.63 -2.70 -1.32
CA CYS A 51 5.79 -1.66 -0.30
C CYS A 51 6.71 -2.11 0.80
N GLN A 52 7.62 -1.24 1.17
CA GLN A 52 8.48 -1.43 2.33
C GLN A 52 7.94 -0.56 3.46
N MET A 53 7.71 -1.14 4.61
CA MET A 53 7.13 -0.43 5.75
C MET A 53 7.95 -0.67 7.02
N ASN A 54 7.89 0.30 7.91
CA ASN A 54 8.60 0.28 9.20
C ASN A 54 7.63 0.45 10.34
N SER A 55 8.02 -0.07 11.51
CA SER A 55 7.26 0.12 12.75
C SER A 55 5.81 -0.27 12.54
N VAL A 56 5.61 -1.50 12.14
CA VAL A 56 4.33 -1.97 11.65
C VAL A 56 3.62 -2.77 12.74
N THR A 57 2.33 -2.50 12.89
CA THR A 57 1.44 -3.35 13.67
C THR A 57 0.61 -4.15 12.68
N VAL A 58 0.69 -5.47 12.77
CA VAL A 58 -0.13 -6.34 11.95
C VAL A 58 -1.25 -6.92 12.79
N THR A 59 -2.47 -6.85 12.25
CA THR A 59 -3.63 -7.48 12.86
C THR A 59 -4.05 -8.63 11.97
N TYR A 60 -4.03 -9.82 12.51
CA TYR A 60 -4.40 -11.03 11.78
C TYR A 60 -5.91 -11.21 11.79
N ARG A 61 -6.39 -12.08 10.92
CA ARG A 61 -7.83 -12.30 10.76
C ARG A 61 -8.50 -12.76 12.04
N ASP A 62 -7.77 -13.49 12.88
CA ASP A 62 -8.32 -13.99 14.14
C ASP A 62 -8.25 -12.95 15.28
N GLY A 63 -7.79 -11.74 14.97
CA GLY A 63 -7.71 -10.66 15.93
C GLY A 63 -6.39 -10.56 16.66
N ARG A 64 -5.48 -11.50 16.46
CA ARG A 64 -4.16 -11.39 17.08
C ARG A 64 -3.41 -10.21 16.46
N VAL A 65 -2.53 -9.64 17.27
CA VAL A 65 -1.77 -8.47 16.88
C VAL A 65 -0.30 -8.72 17.14
N ALA A 66 0.55 -8.29 16.22
CA ALA A 66 2.00 -8.39 16.38
C ALA A 66 2.64 -7.09 15.90
N ASN A 67 3.82 -6.81 16.46
CA ASN A 67 4.60 -5.64 16.04
C ASN A 67 5.81 -6.11 15.27
N LEU A 68 6.05 -5.48 14.13
CA LEU A 68 7.16 -5.82 13.24
C LEU A 68 7.98 -4.58 12.98
N GLU A 69 9.30 -4.74 12.91
CA GLU A 69 10.19 -3.62 12.66
C GLU A 69 10.16 -3.19 11.21
N ASN A 70 10.40 -4.17 10.35
CA ASN A 70 10.47 -3.93 8.91
C ASN A 70 9.73 -5.03 8.20
N ILE A 71 8.92 -4.67 7.22
CA ILE A 71 8.25 -5.65 6.39
C ILE A 71 8.26 -5.20 4.95
N TYR A 72 8.08 -6.15 4.07
CA TYR A 72 7.99 -5.93 2.65
C TYR A 72 6.74 -6.65 2.16
N ILE A 73 5.80 -5.90 1.60
CA ILE A 73 4.54 -6.46 1.15
C ILE A 73 4.51 -6.39 -0.37
N ARG A 74 4.27 -7.54 -0.99
CA ARG A 74 4.13 -7.59 -2.44
C ARG A 74 2.86 -6.88 -2.87
N GLY A 75 2.97 -6.07 -3.91
CA GLY A 75 1.83 -5.35 -4.43
C GLY A 75 0.68 -6.26 -4.83
N SER A 76 1.00 -7.44 -5.35
CA SER A 76 -0.03 -8.39 -5.77
C SER A 76 -0.85 -8.94 -4.61
N LYS A 77 -0.38 -8.77 -3.39
CA LYS A 77 -1.10 -9.23 -2.20
C LYS A 77 -1.92 -8.14 -1.54
N ILE A 78 -1.80 -6.92 -2.00
CA ILE A 78 -2.50 -5.80 -1.40
C ILE A 78 -3.92 -5.75 -1.95
N ARG A 79 -4.89 -5.83 -1.06
CA ARG A 79 -6.29 -5.72 -1.44
C ARG A 79 -6.71 -4.27 -1.50
N TYR A 80 -6.39 -3.50 -0.47
CA TYR A 80 -6.56 -2.07 -0.52
C TYR A 80 -5.62 -1.38 0.45
N PHE A 81 -5.50 -0.10 0.25
CA PHE A 81 -4.47 0.72 0.83
C PHE A 81 -5.10 2.04 1.24
N VAL A 82 -4.91 2.41 2.48
CA VAL A 82 -5.43 3.69 2.99
C VAL A 82 -4.24 4.50 3.46
N GLY A 83 -4.01 5.60 2.77
CA GLY A 83 -2.94 6.51 3.15
C GLY A 83 -3.49 7.60 4.03
N SER A 84 -2.69 7.98 5.01
CA SER A 84 -2.99 9.13 5.83
C SER A 84 -2.21 10.30 5.24
N ILE A 85 -2.88 11.14 4.49
CA ILE A 85 -2.25 12.33 3.95
C ILE A 85 -2.57 13.46 4.89
N ASN A 86 -1.54 13.98 5.48
CA ASN A 86 -1.72 15.13 6.35
C ASN A 86 -1.72 16.37 5.47
N ILE A 87 -2.89 16.85 5.19
CA ILE A 87 -3.03 18.10 4.46
C ILE A 87 -3.10 19.20 5.49
N ALA A 88 -1.98 19.78 5.72
CA ALA A 88 -1.94 20.89 6.66
C ALA A 88 -2.33 22.16 5.96
#